data_c6d250621fc3baa53793413de0856696
#
_entry.id   c6d250621fc3baa53793413de0856696
#
_cell.length_a   1.000
_cell.length_b   1.000
_cell.length_c   1.000
_cell.angle_alpha   90.00
_cell.angle_beta   90.00
_cell.angle_gamma   90.00
#
_symmetry.space_group_name_H-M   'P 1'
#
loop_
_entity.id
_entity.type
_entity.pdbx_description
1 polymer ?
#
loop_
_entity_poly.entity_id
_entity_poly.type
_entity_poly.pdbx_seq_one_letter_code
_entity_poly.pdbx_strand_id
1 'polypeptide(L)'
;MKTKNFSIFTVNLKLFLVLPVIAVALIAFSSCGKNKISEVIHTELAPPPTPTQSLKSEEVPFVVVEEMPMFPGGDRALLDYISENTIYPEASKAQNIQGRVIIRFCVTAKGGVSLVSVIKGVAPELDAEAVRVVKTLPTFNPGKQGGKSVPVWYMVPITFTLK
;
A
#
# COMPACT_ATOMS: atom_id res chain seq x y z
N MET A 1 52.92 8.18 23.10
CA MET A 1 53.24 8.93 21.87
C MET A 1 52.60 8.23 20.69
N LYS A 2 51.51 8.77 20.17
CA LYS A 2 51.09 8.85 18.79
C LYS A 2 49.63 9.33 18.71
N THR A 3 49.50 10.60 18.52
CA THR A 3 48.29 11.33 18.18
C THR A 3 47.83 10.90 16.78
N LYS A 4 46.55 10.58 16.62
CA LYS A 4 45.93 10.44 15.29
C LYS A 4 44.72 11.35 15.15
N ASN A 5 44.94 12.29 14.33
CA ASN A 5 44.14 13.28 13.68
C ASN A 5 42.64 12.99 13.55
N PHE A 6 41.91 13.93 14.13
CA PHE A 6 40.49 14.17 13.89
C PHE A 6 40.39 15.02 12.61
N SER A 7 39.94 14.40 11.53
CA SER A 7 39.68 15.09 10.29
C SER A 7 38.28 15.69 10.31
N ILE A 8 38.27 16.99 10.52
CA ILE A 8 37.07 17.83 10.45
C ILE A 8 36.68 17.97 8.99
N PHE A 9 35.57 17.33 8.62
CA PHE A 9 34.98 17.50 7.29
C PHE A 9 34.24 18.84 7.25
N THR A 10 34.90 19.83 6.69
CA THR A 10 34.37 21.18 6.49
C THR A 10 33.26 21.16 5.44
N VAL A 11 32.02 21.36 5.89
CA VAL A 11 30.89 21.57 4.99
C VAL A 11 31.01 22.94 4.35
N ASN A 12 31.30 22.98 3.08
CA ASN A 12 31.27 24.19 2.26
C ASN A 12 29.83 24.68 2.07
N LEU A 13 29.46 25.63 2.91
CA LEU A 13 28.28 26.45 2.77
C LEU A 13 28.52 27.50 1.67
N LYS A 14 28.28 27.16 0.42
CA LYS A 14 28.21 28.13 -0.67
C LYS A 14 26.80 28.73 -0.72
N LEU A 15 26.74 29.85 -0.07
CA LEU A 15 25.82 30.95 -0.21
C LEU A 15 25.59 31.28 -1.71
N PHE A 16 24.45 30.92 -2.26
CA PHE A 16 23.97 31.45 -3.52
C PHE A 16 22.88 32.47 -3.27
N LEU A 17 23.38 33.69 -3.15
CA LEU A 17 22.60 34.92 -3.09
C LEU A 17 22.47 35.39 -4.54
N VAL A 18 21.32 35.20 -5.17
CA VAL A 18 20.98 35.89 -6.41
C VAL A 18 19.65 36.60 -6.21
N LEU A 19 19.80 37.88 -6.07
CA LEU A 19 18.78 38.92 -5.95
C LEU A 19 18.09 39.21 -7.30
N PRO A 20 16.97 39.93 -7.29
CA PRO A 20 15.86 39.87 -8.22
C PRO A 20 16.03 40.84 -9.39
N VAL A 21 15.48 40.50 -10.53
CA VAL A 21 15.23 41.50 -11.58
C VAL A 21 13.72 41.70 -11.71
N ILE A 22 13.34 42.87 -11.23
CA ILE A 22 12.08 43.54 -11.43
C ILE A 22 11.96 43.87 -12.92
N ALA A 23 10.89 43.44 -13.54
CA ALA A 23 10.40 44.07 -14.78
C ALA A 23 8.90 44.25 -14.69
N VAL A 24 8.54 45.45 -14.33
CA VAL A 24 7.20 46.03 -14.43
C VAL A 24 6.91 46.26 -15.92
N ALA A 25 5.85 45.68 -16.43
CA ALA A 25 5.24 46.15 -17.67
C ALA A 25 3.73 46.23 -17.47
N LEU A 26 3.33 47.47 -17.12
CA LEU A 26 1.97 47.99 -17.24
C LEU A 26 1.63 48.13 -18.73
N ILE A 27 0.64 47.42 -19.20
CA ILE A 27 -0.13 47.82 -20.39
C ILE A 27 -1.59 47.76 -20.03
N ALA A 28 -2.12 48.95 -19.82
CA ALA A 28 -3.53 49.24 -19.80
C ALA A 28 -4.06 49.18 -21.24
N PHE A 29 -5.07 48.39 -21.48
CA PHE A 29 -5.96 48.60 -22.63
C PHE A 29 -7.39 48.59 -22.14
N SER A 30 -7.88 49.81 -22.02
CA SER A 30 -9.29 50.15 -21.95
C SER A 30 -9.90 49.98 -23.33
N SER A 31 -10.92 49.19 -23.45
CA SER A 31 -11.91 49.38 -24.53
C SER A 31 -13.29 48.91 -24.06
N CYS A 32 -14.14 49.91 -24.02
CA CYS A 32 -15.56 49.87 -23.78
C CYS A 32 -16.29 49.19 -24.97
N GLY A 33 -17.21 48.28 -24.67
CA GLY A 33 -18.09 47.68 -25.63
C GLY A 33 -19.34 47.10 -24.96
N LYS A 34 -20.35 47.98 -24.82
CA LYS A 34 -21.74 47.57 -24.48
C LYS A 34 -22.28 46.73 -25.60
N ASN A 35 -22.86 45.53 -25.32
CA ASN A 35 -24.07 45.12 -25.99
C ASN A 35 -24.78 43.95 -25.26
N LYS A 36 -25.98 44.26 -24.85
CA LYS A 36 -27.28 43.57 -25.01
C LYS A 36 -27.42 42.13 -24.55
N ILE A 37 -28.23 42.04 -23.52
CA ILE A 37 -29.13 40.98 -23.11
C ILE A 37 -29.86 40.42 -24.34
N SER A 38 -29.76 39.11 -24.53
CA SER A 38 -30.84 38.20 -25.00
C SER A 38 -30.27 36.82 -25.18
N GLU A 39 -30.90 35.94 -24.58
CA GLU A 39 -31.45 34.67 -25.05
C GLU A 39 -30.91 33.43 -24.33
N VAL A 40 -31.85 32.90 -23.62
CA VAL A 40 -31.87 31.61 -22.98
C VAL A 40 -31.65 30.55 -24.06
N ILE A 41 -30.50 29.93 -24.06
CA ILE A 41 -30.32 28.65 -24.76
C ILE A 41 -30.05 27.60 -23.69
N HIS A 42 -31.03 26.72 -23.59
CA HIS A 42 -30.86 25.42 -22.99
C HIS A 42 -29.65 24.73 -23.61
N THR A 43 -28.49 24.86 -22.96
CA THR A 43 -27.40 23.95 -23.23
C THR A 43 -27.60 22.78 -22.30
N GLU A 44 -28.25 21.76 -22.84
CA GLU A 44 -28.23 20.40 -22.38
C GLU A 44 -26.83 20.06 -21.91
N LEU A 45 -26.67 19.91 -20.57
CA LEU A 45 -25.46 19.35 -20.02
C LEU A 45 -25.35 17.93 -20.58
N ALA A 46 -24.47 17.75 -21.56
CA ALA A 46 -23.96 16.43 -21.88
C ALA A 46 -23.39 15.84 -20.60
N PRO A 47 -23.78 14.62 -20.22
CA PRO A 47 -23.17 13.96 -19.06
C PRO A 47 -21.67 13.89 -19.30
N PRO A 48 -20.84 14.10 -18.28
CA PRO A 48 -19.41 13.99 -18.43
C PRO A 48 -19.09 12.62 -19.02
N PRO A 49 -18.09 12.52 -19.92
CA PRO A 49 -17.72 11.23 -20.47
C PRO A 49 -17.36 10.32 -19.31
N THR A 50 -18.20 9.33 -19.08
CA THR A 50 -17.91 8.21 -18.20
C THR A 50 -16.58 7.65 -18.67
N PRO A 51 -15.53 7.64 -17.85
CA PRO A 51 -14.34 6.92 -18.23
C PRO A 51 -14.73 5.45 -18.34
N THR A 52 -14.90 4.99 -19.56
CA THR A 52 -14.96 3.56 -19.86
C THR A 52 -13.57 3.00 -19.62
N GLN A 53 -13.18 2.99 -18.36
CA GLN A 53 -12.18 2.07 -17.91
C GLN A 53 -12.85 0.71 -18.03
N SER A 54 -12.36 -0.08 -18.95
CA SER A 54 -12.50 -1.51 -18.97
C SER A 54 -12.02 -2.02 -17.62
N LEU A 55 -12.91 -1.96 -16.64
CA LEU A 55 -12.76 -2.65 -15.37
C LEU A 55 -12.80 -4.13 -15.73
N LYS A 56 -11.61 -4.71 -15.97
CA LYS A 56 -11.37 -6.10 -15.62
C LYS A 56 -12.01 -6.22 -14.25
N SER A 57 -13.12 -6.92 -14.17
CA SER A 57 -13.92 -7.02 -12.95
C SER A 57 -13.01 -7.49 -11.82
N GLU A 58 -12.49 -6.55 -11.06
CA GLU A 58 -11.88 -6.87 -9.76
C GLU A 58 -13.07 -7.29 -8.90
N GLU A 59 -13.28 -8.61 -8.89
CA GLU A 59 -14.28 -9.22 -8.02
C GLU A 59 -13.92 -8.78 -6.61
N VAL A 60 -14.78 -7.95 -6.01
CA VAL A 60 -14.59 -7.49 -4.63
C VAL A 60 -14.53 -8.72 -3.73
N PRO A 61 -13.44 -8.92 -2.96
CA PRO A 61 -13.31 -10.12 -2.15
C PRO A 61 -14.38 -10.21 -1.07
N PHE A 62 -14.95 -11.38 -0.90
CA PHE A 62 -15.94 -11.67 0.14
C PHE A 62 -15.28 -11.69 1.52
N VAL A 63 -16.05 -11.32 2.54
CA VAL A 63 -15.59 -11.41 3.95
C VAL A 63 -16.01 -12.75 4.56
N VAL A 64 -17.20 -13.24 4.21
CA VAL A 64 -17.72 -14.51 4.66
C VAL A 64 -18.36 -15.23 3.47
N VAL A 65 -18.10 -16.51 3.35
CA VAL A 65 -18.61 -17.40 2.28
C VAL A 65 -19.05 -18.73 2.87
N GLU A 66 -19.77 -19.53 2.08
CA GLU A 66 -20.24 -20.84 2.50
C GLU A 66 -19.09 -21.81 2.82
N GLU A 67 -18.07 -21.82 1.97
CA GLU A 67 -16.84 -22.57 2.21
C GLU A 67 -15.65 -21.59 2.27
N MET A 68 -15.02 -21.48 3.46
CA MET A 68 -13.85 -20.60 3.63
C MET A 68 -12.61 -21.18 2.92
N PRO A 69 -11.69 -20.31 2.45
CA PRO A 69 -10.41 -20.78 1.92
C PRO A 69 -9.66 -21.61 2.95
N MET A 70 -9.02 -22.69 2.50
CA MET A 70 -8.27 -23.57 3.38
C MET A 70 -6.84 -23.75 2.88
N PHE A 71 -5.87 -23.60 3.79
CA PHE A 71 -4.47 -23.91 3.50
C PHE A 71 -4.30 -25.43 3.31
N PRO A 72 -3.42 -25.89 2.39
CA PRO A 72 -3.10 -27.32 2.30
C PRO A 72 -2.58 -27.87 3.62
N GLY A 73 -3.31 -28.80 4.23
CA GLY A 73 -3.01 -29.29 5.58
C GLY A 73 -3.71 -28.54 6.72
N GLY A 74 -4.56 -27.54 6.39
CA GLY A 74 -5.37 -26.79 7.37
C GLY A 74 -4.63 -25.66 8.07
N ASP A 75 -5.29 -25.03 9.04
CA ASP A 75 -4.76 -23.84 9.73
C ASP A 75 -3.48 -24.12 10.52
N ARG A 76 -3.34 -25.34 11.05
CA ARG A 76 -2.12 -25.71 11.76
C ARG A 76 -0.91 -25.72 10.84
N ALA A 77 -1.04 -26.34 9.67
CA ALA A 77 0.03 -26.36 8.67
C ALA A 77 0.38 -24.95 8.17
N LEU A 78 -0.60 -24.05 8.08
CA LEU A 78 -0.36 -22.64 7.78
C LEU A 78 0.51 -21.96 8.84
N LEU A 79 0.20 -22.16 10.11
CA LEU A 79 0.98 -21.59 11.22
C LEU A 79 2.38 -22.18 11.31
N ASP A 80 2.52 -23.49 11.10
CA ASP A 80 3.80 -24.17 11.07
C ASP A 80 4.66 -23.64 9.91
N TYR A 81 4.09 -23.54 8.70
CA TYR A 81 4.77 -22.94 7.54
C TYR A 81 5.24 -21.52 7.81
N ILE A 82 4.39 -20.69 8.39
CA ILE A 82 4.74 -19.30 8.75
C ILE A 82 5.91 -19.29 9.73
N SER A 83 5.84 -20.11 10.79
CA SER A 83 6.88 -20.15 11.82
C SER A 83 8.23 -20.62 11.29
N GLU A 84 8.24 -21.58 10.36
CA GLU A 84 9.45 -22.13 9.73
C GLU A 84 10.09 -21.14 8.74
N ASN A 85 9.26 -20.34 8.03
CA ASN A 85 9.72 -19.42 7.00
C ASN A 85 9.92 -17.97 7.51
N THR A 86 9.58 -17.70 8.75
CA THR A 86 9.76 -16.38 9.36
C THR A 86 11.20 -16.21 9.87
N ILE A 87 11.89 -15.20 9.35
CA ILE A 87 13.22 -14.81 9.78
C ILE A 87 13.08 -13.61 10.72
N TYR A 88 13.65 -13.72 11.91
CA TYR A 88 13.63 -12.59 12.84
C TYR A 88 14.65 -11.53 12.43
N PRO A 89 14.23 -10.27 12.12
CA PRO A 89 15.16 -9.22 11.72
C PRO A 89 16.14 -8.88 12.85
N GLU A 90 17.43 -8.77 12.54
CA GLU A 90 18.48 -8.51 13.54
C GLU A 90 18.30 -7.15 14.24
N ALA A 91 17.79 -6.14 13.54
CA ALA A 91 17.49 -4.84 14.13
C ALA A 91 16.43 -4.94 15.24
N SER A 92 15.34 -5.69 14.99
CA SER A 92 14.29 -5.92 15.99
C SER A 92 14.76 -6.83 17.13
N LYS A 93 15.67 -7.78 16.84
CA LYS A 93 16.30 -8.64 17.82
C LYS A 93 17.17 -7.85 18.81
N ALA A 94 18.02 -6.96 18.28
CA ALA A 94 18.88 -6.10 19.07
C ALA A 94 18.12 -5.16 20.02
N GLN A 95 16.91 -4.77 19.63
CA GLN A 95 16.02 -3.91 20.41
C GLN A 95 15.02 -4.70 21.28
N ASN A 96 15.08 -6.02 21.28
CA ASN A 96 14.14 -6.91 21.99
C ASN A 96 12.66 -6.62 21.66
N ILE A 97 12.35 -6.19 20.41
CA ILE A 97 10.99 -5.88 19.98
C ILE A 97 10.27 -7.19 19.68
N GLN A 98 9.25 -7.51 20.47
CA GLN A 98 8.40 -8.69 20.30
C GLN A 98 6.94 -8.28 20.14
N GLY A 99 6.14 -9.14 19.55
CA GLY A 99 4.70 -8.86 19.42
C GLY A 99 4.01 -9.69 18.35
N ARG A 100 2.75 -9.35 18.11
CA ARG A 100 1.90 -10.01 17.13
C ARG A 100 1.52 -9.04 16.02
N VAL A 101 1.93 -9.36 14.81
CA VAL A 101 1.53 -8.68 13.57
C VAL A 101 0.29 -9.37 13.01
N ILE A 102 -0.75 -8.59 12.66
CA ILE A 102 -1.96 -9.12 12.01
C ILE A 102 -1.94 -8.68 10.56
N ILE A 103 -1.92 -9.65 9.65
CA ILE A 103 -1.96 -9.43 8.21
C ILE A 103 -3.30 -9.88 7.66
N ARG A 104 -3.87 -9.07 6.77
CA ARG A 104 -4.99 -9.40 5.93
C ARG A 104 -4.53 -9.54 4.50
N PHE A 105 -5.01 -10.55 3.82
CA PHE A 105 -4.78 -10.77 2.39
C PHE A 105 -6.00 -11.38 1.74
N CYS A 106 -6.07 -11.30 0.44
CA CYS A 106 -7.11 -11.92 -0.34
C CYS A 106 -6.62 -13.26 -0.89
N VAL A 107 -7.36 -14.33 -0.64
CA VAL A 107 -7.21 -15.60 -1.37
C VAL A 107 -8.09 -15.50 -2.61
N THR A 108 -7.47 -15.52 -3.77
CA THR A 108 -8.18 -15.40 -5.06
C THR A 108 -9.00 -16.64 -5.37
N ALA A 109 -9.91 -16.56 -6.34
CA ALA A 109 -10.67 -17.72 -6.82
C ALA A 109 -9.80 -18.86 -7.36
N LYS A 110 -8.51 -18.60 -7.63
CA LYS A 110 -7.51 -19.62 -8.02
C LYS A 110 -6.69 -20.12 -6.83
N GLY A 111 -6.96 -19.64 -5.63
CA GLY A 111 -6.22 -20.00 -4.41
C GLY A 111 -4.92 -19.21 -4.18
N GLY A 112 -4.53 -18.30 -5.07
CA GLY A 112 -3.34 -17.48 -4.91
C GLY A 112 -3.55 -16.36 -3.89
N VAL A 113 -2.47 -15.88 -3.27
CA VAL A 113 -2.47 -14.75 -2.33
C VAL A 113 -2.33 -13.44 -3.09
N SER A 114 -3.17 -12.44 -2.74
CA SER A 114 -3.15 -11.09 -3.29
C SER A 114 -3.58 -10.05 -2.25
N LEU A 115 -3.46 -8.74 -2.57
CA LEU A 115 -3.91 -7.63 -1.73
C LEU A 115 -3.45 -7.72 -0.27
N VAL A 116 -2.16 -8.05 -0.07
CA VAL A 116 -1.58 -8.21 1.28
C VAL A 116 -1.47 -6.86 1.97
N SER A 117 -2.00 -6.73 3.17
CA SER A 117 -1.96 -5.52 3.99
C SER A 117 -1.78 -5.83 5.47
N VAL A 118 -1.01 -5.00 6.17
CA VAL A 118 -0.86 -5.07 7.63
C VAL A 118 -2.02 -4.33 8.28
N ILE A 119 -2.80 -5.01 9.10
CA ILE A 119 -3.91 -4.42 9.86
C ILE A 119 -3.42 -3.93 11.23
N LYS A 120 -2.53 -4.70 11.86
CA LYS A 120 -1.89 -4.34 13.11
C LYS A 120 -0.42 -4.71 13.04
N GLY A 121 0.43 -3.70 13.03
CA GLY A 121 1.88 -3.85 13.06
C GLY A 121 2.46 -3.74 14.47
N VAL A 122 3.76 -4.01 14.58
CA VAL A 122 4.57 -3.88 15.80
C VAL A 122 5.78 -3.01 15.54
N ALA A 123 6.54 -3.32 14.50
CA ALA A 123 7.71 -2.56 14.05
C ALA A 123 7.86 -2.72 12.54
N PRO A 124 8.38 -1.71 11.82
CA PRO A 124 8.47 -1.73 10.36
C PRO A 124 9.19 -2.96 9.81
N GLU A 125 10.24 -3.42 10.47
CA GLU A 125 11.03 -4.58 10.06
C GLU A 125 10.24 -5.89 10.25
N LEU A 126 9.52 -6.02 11.39
CA LEU A 126 8.67 -7.18 11.66
C LEU A 126 7.48 -7.22 10.71
N ASP A 127 6.90 -6.07 10.41
CA ASP A 127 5.77 -5.93 9.50
C ASP A 127 6.19 -6.29 8.05
N ALA A 128 7.36 -5.82 7.61
CA ALA A 128 7.92 -6.15 6.31
C ALA A 128 8.20 -7.65 6.16
N GLU A 129 8.77 -8.27 7.19
CA GLU A 129 9.05 -9.70 7.21
C GLU A 129 7.75 -10.51 7.18
N ALA A 130 6.76 -10.12 7.97
CA ALA A 130 5.46 -10.75 7.99
C ALA A 130 4.77 -10.69 6.60
N VAL A 131 4.84 -9.54 5.91
CA VAL A 131 4.35 -9.39 4.53
C VAL A 131 5.12 -10.28 3.56
N ARG A 132 6.46 -10.38 3.71
CA ARG A 132 7.29 -11.25 2.89
C ARG A 132 6.83 -12.71 2.99
N VAL A 133 6.69 -13.23 4.21
CA VAL A 133 6.28 -14.61 4.46
C VAL A 133 4.89 -14.90 3.87
N VAL A 134 3.92 -14.00 4.06
CA VAL A 134 2.58 -14.17 3.51
C VAL A 134 2.59 -14.22 1.97
N LYS A 135 3.46 -13.47 1.32
CA LYS A 135 3.62 -13.51 -0.15
C LYS A 135 4.24 -14.80 -0.68
N THR A 136 4.94 -15.56 0.16
CA THR A 136 5.54 -16.85 -0.21
C THR A 136 4.64 -18.04 0.09
N LEU A 137 3.43 -17.81 0.63
CA LEU A 137 2.49 -18.90 0.91
C LEU A 137 2.13 -19.68 -0.34
N PRO A 138 2.05 -21.02 -0.26
CA PRO A 138 1.58 -21.85 -1.35
C PRO A 138 0.09 -21.60 -1.64
N THR A 139 -0.38 -22.17 -2.75
CA THR A 139 -1.76 -22.03 -3.20
C THR A 139 -2.73 -22.67 -2.21
N PHE A 140 -3.73 -21.89 -1.80
CA PHE A 140 -4.85 -22.33 -0.98
C PHE A 140 -5.90 -23.09 -1.79
N ASN A 141 -6.70 -23.91 -1.12
CA ASN A 141 -8.01 -24.29 -1.65
C ASN A 141 -8.89 -23.03 -1.60
N PRO A 142 -9.44 -22.55 -2.73
CA PRO A 142 -10.20 -21.29 -2.74
C PRO A 142 -11.51 -21.42 -1.98
N GLY A 143 -11.99 -20.29 -1.45
CA GLY A 143 -13.33 -20.21 -0.89
C GLY A 143 -14.39 -20.36 -1.94
N LYS A 144 -15.60 -20.83 -1.55
CA LYS A 144 -16.71 -21.01 -2.46
C LYS A 144 -17.98 -20.36 -1.96
N GLN A 145 -18.74 -19.83 -2.91
CA GLN A 145 -20.07 -19.27 -2.70
C GLN A 145 -20.98 -19.77 -3.82
N GLY A 146 -22.10 -20.41 -3.46
CA GLY A 146 -22.99 -21.03 -4.45
C GLY A 146 -22.29 -22.04 -5.36
N GLY A 147 -21.32 -22.80 -4.84
CA GLY A 147 -20.53 -23.79 -5.58
C GLY A 147 -19.46 -23.19 -6.51
N LYS A 148 -19.32 -21.87 -6.58
CA LYS A 148 -18.29 -21.19 -7.41
C LYS A 148 -17.14 -20.71 -6.54
N SER A 149 -15.91 -20.87 -7.04
CA SER A 149 -14.74 -20.31 -6.39
C SER A 149 -14.76 -18.76 -6.47
N VAL A 150 -14.60 -18.12 -5.34
CA VAL A 150 -14.66 -16.67 -5.21
C VAL A 150 -13.44 -16.12 -4.43
N PRO A 151 -13.03 -14.87 -4.66
CA PRO A 151 -11.99 -14.26 -3.84
C PRO A 151 -12.52 -13.98 -2.43
N VAL A 152 -11.72 -14.29 -1.41
CA VAL A 152 -12.12 -14.16 0.00
C VAL A 152 -11.02 -13.51 0.82
N TRP A 153 -11.38 -12.58 1.69
CA TRP A 153 -10.48 -12.01 2.67
C TRP A 153 -10.10 -13.03 3.75
N TYR A 154 -8.82 -13.15 4.00
CA TYR A 154 -8.26 -13.99 5.05
C TYR A 154 -7.37 -13.17 5.97
N MET A 155 -7.32 -13.53 7.25
CA MET A 155 -6.46 -12.87 8.23
C MET A 155 -5.65 -13.90 9.00
N VAL A 156 -4.37 -13.59 9.20
CA VAL A 156 -3.46 -14.44 9.96
C VAL A 156 -2.67 -13.62 10.96
N PRO A 157 -2.59 -14.08 12.23
CA PRO A 157 -1.69 -13.50 13.23
C PRO A 157 -0.31 -14.15 13.11
N ILE A 158 0.74 -13.35 13.00
CA ILE A 158 2.14 -13.79 13.03
C ILE A 158 2.75 -13.29 14.33
N THR A 159 3.23 -14.20 15.16
CA THR A 159 3.79 -13.87 16.47
C THR A 159 5.32 -13.93 16.43
N PHE A 160 5.95 -12.82 16.75
CA PHE A 160 7.40 -12.71 16.89
C PHE A 160 7.78 -12.77 18.38
N THR A 161 8.51 -13.79 18.77
CA THR A 161 9.01 -13.98 20.13
C THR A 161 10.50 -14.32 20.09
N LEU A 162 11.26 -13.76 21.01
CA LEU A 162 12.65 -14.11 21.22
C LEU A 162 12.71 -15.33 22.15
N LYS A 163 13.50 -16.31 21.77
CA LYS A 163 13.79 -17.51 22.59
C LYS A 163 15.04 -17.27 23.40
#